data_eedbfd75776a6a64aaa5cdfb9545be9a
#
_entry.id   eedbfd75776a6a64aaa5cdfb9545be9a
#
_cell.length_a   1.000
_cell.length_b   1.000
_cell.length_c   1.000
_cell.angle_alpha   90.00
_cell.angle_beta   90.00
_cell.angle_gamma   90.00
#
_symmetry.space_group_name_H-M   'P 1'
#
loop_
_entity.id
_entity.type
_entity.pdbx_description
1 polymer ?
#
loop_
_entity_poly.entity_id
_entity_poly.type
_entity_poly.pdbx_seq_one_letter_code
_entity_poly.pdbx_strand_id
1 'polypeptide(L)'
;KESTREKVLEIIKDSNYIPNNSARILKQNNTKNIGVLAKGVFNPFFSEMISVIGNKIEESKYTMILQQNDYALAEDVDMLISFVKEKRLQGIICLGGNFIDVTENSFENLGIPIVITSVSTISKVGKGSYSSVGIDDVKAAYDATQYIIKKGHKKIAMMIGEKNDFGISWWRYSGFVEALKENNLEENIDNLLIGNYDTRIAYEETKKYLKENPDITAIFAISDFMATGVAKAICDLGLKIGKDISVVGFDGMDISEFYNPGITTVKQPKREIALKSIELLFDLLKGECENKHL
;
A
#
# COMPACT_ATOMS: atom_id res chain seq x y z
N LYS A 1 -20.02 -50.30 11.19
CA LYS A 1 -18.96 -49.83 10.48
C LYS A 1 -18.19 -48.70 11.18
N GLU A 2 -18.49 -48.52 12.45
CA GLU A 2 -17.75 -47.67 13.39
C GLU A 2 -16.33 -48.24 13.60
N SER A 3 -16.19 -49.55 13.78
CA SER A 3 -14.90 -50.22 14.01
C SER A 3 -13.90 -50.08 12.83
N THR A 4 -14.38 -49.93 11.59
CA THR A 4 -13.50 -49.71 10.45
C THR A 4 -12.99 -48.28 10.41
N ARG A 5 -13.82 -47.33 10.83
CA ARG A 5 -13.43 -45.92 10.95
C ARG A 5 -12.37 -45.72 12.04
N GLU A 6 -12.53 -46.36 13.19
CA GLU A 6 -11.58 -46.31 14.32
C GLU A 6 -10.21 -46.87 13.89
N LYS A 7 -10.18 -48.04 13.24
CA LYS A 7 -8.93 -48.64 12.74
C LYS A 7 -8.22 -47.75 11.70
N VAL A 8 -8.98 -47.10 10.81
CA VAL A 8 -8.40 -46.18 9.82
C VAL A 8 -7.82 -44.92 10.51
N LEU A 9 -8.51 -44.37 11.51
CA LEU A 9 -8.02 -43.22 12.29
C LEU A 9 -6.76 -43.58 13.10
N GLU A 10 -6.68 -44.79 13.64
CA GLU A 10 -5.51 -45.30 14.37
C GLU A 10 -4.31 -45.42 13.40
N ILE A 11 -4.48 -46.04 12.23
CA ILE A 11 -3.43 -46.14 11.22
C ILE A 11 -2.96 -44.76 10.73
N ILE A 12 -3.90 -43.82 10.52
CA ILE A 12 -3.56 -42.43 10.13
C ILE A 12 -2.69 -41.78 11.21
N LYS A 13 -3.02 -41.99 12.49
CA LYS A 13 -2.30 -41.43 13.63
C LYS A 13 -0.89 -42.05 13.75
N ASP A 14 -0.81 -43.40 13.65
CA ASP A 14 0.44 -44.14 13.81
C ASP A 14 1.42 -43.92 12.66
N SER A 15 0.90 -43.71 11.43
CA SER A 15 1.71 -43.44 10.25
C SER A 15 2.04 -41.98 10.02
N ASN A 16 1.58 -41.06 10.91
CA ASN A 16 1.67 -39.61 10.69
C ASN A 16 1.16 -39.19 9.29
N TYR A 17 0.17 -39.90 8.76
CA TYR A 17 -0.32 -39.64 7.42
C TYR A 17 -1.01 -38.28 7.35
N ILE A 18 -0.42 -37.37 6.58
CA ILE A 18 -1.02 -36.08 6.23
C ILE A 18 -1.69 -36.24 4.85
N PRO A 19 -3.03 -36.09 4.74
CA PRO A 19 -3.71 -36.17 3.47
C PRO A 19 -3.12 -35.19 2.47
N ASN A 20 -2.82 -35.65 1.25
CA ASN A 20 -2.34 -34.77 0.20
C ASN A 20 -3.46 -33.83 -0.25
N ASN A 21 -3.39 -32.59 0.23
CA ASN A 21 -4.36 -31.55 -0.11
C ASN A 21 -4.42 -31.27 -1.62
N SER A 22 -3.29 -31.41 -2.35
CA SER A 22 -3.25 -31.22 -3.80
C SER A 22 -4.11 -32.24 -4.54
N ALA A 23 -4.12 -33.51 -4.10
CA ALA A 23 -4.98 -34.54 -4.67
C ALA A 23 -6.48 -34.31 -4.35
N ARG A 24 -6.79 -33.70 -3.19
CA ARG A 24 -8.16 -33.33 -2.80
C ARG A 24 -8.64 -32.12 -3.59
N ILE A 25 -7.77 -31.14 -3.85
CA ILE A 25 -8.05 -29.93 -4.64
C ILE A 25 -8.29 -30.28 -6.11
N LEU A 26 -7.55 -31.26 -6.68
CA LEU A 26 -7.78 -31.75 -8.04
C LEU A 26 -9.19 -32.38 -8.23
N LYS A 27 -9.78 -32.89 -7.16
CA LYS A 27 -11.12 -33.48 -7.16
C LYS A 27 -12.24 -32.46 -6.87
N GLN A 28 -11.91 -31.32 -6.26
CA GLN A 28 -12.86 -30.25 -5.97
C GLN A 28 -12.62 -29.10 -6.96
N ASN A 29 -13.54 -28.92 -7.91
CA ASN A 29 -13.51 -27.79 -8.87
C ASN A 29 -13.62 -26.39 -8.20
N ASN A 30 -13.66 -26.32 -6.87
CA ASN A 30 -13.89 -25.08 -6.10
C ASN A 30 -12.76 -24.92 -5.07
N THR A 31 -11.67 -24.28 -5.48
CA THR A 31 -10.61 -23.81 -4.55
C THR A 31 -11.19 -22.66 -3.72
N LYS A 32 -10.99 -22.71 -2.39
CA LYS A 32 -11.40 -21.62 -1.49
C LYS A 32 -10.23 -20.66 -1.27
N ASN A 33 -9.61 -20.19 -2.35
CA ASN A 33 -8.43 -19.34 -2.28
C ASN A 33 -8.81 -17.87 -2.40
N ILE A 34 -8.31 -17.05 -1.47
CA ILE A 34 -8.33 -15.59 -1.54
C ILE A 34 -6.90 -15.12 -1.78
N GLY A 35 -6.70 -14.32 -2.82
CA GLY A 35 -5.43 -13.68 -3.11
C GLY A 35 -5.22 -12.41 -2.29
N VAL A 36 -3.99 -12.20 -1.86
CA VAL A 36 -3.52 -10.91 -1.38
C VAL A 36 -2.29 -10.56 -2.22
N LEU A 37 -2.41 -9.53 -3.05
CA LEU A 37 -1.33 -9.03 -3.88
C LEU A 37 -0.80 -7.74 -3.24
N ALA A 38 0.46 -7.74 -2.78
CA ALA A 38 1.08 -6.57 -2.15
C ALA A 38 2.15 -5.97 -3.07
N LYS A 39 2.05 -4.67 -3.35
CA LYS A 39 3.05 -3.91 -4.11
C LYS A 39 4.17 -3.44 -3.17
N GLY A 40 5.42 -3.77 -3.51
CA GLY A 40 6.59 -3.44 -2.70
C GLY A 40 6.88 -4.45 -1.61
N VAL A 41 7.80 -5.36 -1.92
CA VAL A 41 8.19 -6.52 -1.08
C VAL A 41 8.67 -6.12 0.32
N PHE A 42 9.23 -4.92 0.46
CA PHE A 42 9.84 -4.45 1.70
C PHE A 42 9.11 -3.27 2.34
N ASN A 43 7.91 -2.92 1.89
CA ASN A 43 7.16 -1.82 2.53
C ASN A 43 6.46 -2.31 3.81
N PRO A 44 6.97 -1.98 5.01
CA PRO A 44 6.38 -2.42 6.27
C PRO A 44 4.95 -1.88 6.49
N PHE A 45 4.54 -0.85 5.75
CA PHE A 45 3.18 -0.32 5.78
C PHE A 45 2.13 -1.40 5.54
N PHE A 46 2.38 -2.30 4.59
CA PHE A 46 1.45 -3.38 4.27
C PHE A 46 1.53 -4.58 5.23
N SER A 47 2.61 -4.72 6.01
CA SER A 47 2.80 -5.88 6.88
C SER A 47 1.70 -6.02 7.94
N GLU A 48 1.30 -4.89 8.58
CA GLU A 48 0.19 -4.89 9.54
C GLU A 48 -1.14 -5.24 8.85
N MET A 49 -1.40 -4.70 7.66
CA MET A 49 -2.60 -4.97 6.89
C MET A 49 -2.69 -6.43 6.47
N ILE A 50 -1.58 -7.02 5.99
CA ILE A 50 -1.49 -8.45 5.63
C ILE A 50 -1.79 -9.32 6.84
N SER A 51 -1.26 -8.98 8.02
CA SER A 51 -1.54 -9.71 9.26
C SER A 51 -3.02 -9.67 9.64
N VAL A 52 -3.64 -8.49 9.58
CA VAL A 52 -5.08 -8.33 9.89
C VAL A 52 -5.95 -9.12 8.91
N ILE A 53 -5.68 -9.00 7.61
CA ILE A 53 -6.40 -9.72 6.54
C ILE A 53 -6.21 -11.23 6.71
N GLY A 54 -4.98 -11.68 6.95
CA GLY A 54 -4.62 -13.09 7.13
C GLY A 54 -5.39 -13.73 8.29
N ASN A 55 -5.41 -13.07 9.46
CA ASN A 55 -6.16 -13.52 10.62
C ASN A 55 -7.68 -13.66 10.30
N LYS A 56 -8.25 -12.69 9.58
CA LYS A 56 -9.67 -12.77 9.18
C LYS A 56 -9.95 -13.88 8.18
N ILE A 57 -9.03 -14.15 7.27
CA ILE A 57 -9.15 -15.27 6.34
C ILE A 57 -9.02 -16.61 7.09
N GLU A 58 -8.11 -16.71 8.07
CA GLU A 58 -7.93 -17.92 8.90
C GLU A 58 -9.18 -18.26 9.73
N GLU A 59 -9.89 -17.25 10.25
CA GLU A 59 -11.18 -17.40 10.93
C GLU A 59 -12.30 -17.91 10.01
N SER A 60 -12.07 -17.92 8.71
CA SER A 60 -13.04 -18.28 7.67
C SER A 60 -12.79 -19.68 7.10
N LYS A 61 -13.56 -20.05 6.07
CA LYS A 61 -13.36 -21.28 5.30
C LYS A 61 -12.36 -21.13 4.14
N TYR A 62 -11.77 -19.95 3.97
CA TYR A 62 -10.87 -19.63 2.87
C TYR A 62 -9.40 -19.86 3.25
N THR A 63 -8.55 -19.94 2.23
CA THR A 63 -7.10 -20.01 2.37
C THR A 63 -6.48 -18.76 1.74
N MET A 64 -5.64 -18.06 2.47
CA MET A 64 -4.90 -16.90 1.94
C MET A 64 -3.73 -17.37 1.06
N ILE A 65 -3.61 -16.78 -0.12
CA ILE A 65 -2.42 -16.88 -0.96
C ILE A 65 -1.86 -15.47 -1.13
N LEU A 66 -0.68 -15.25 -0.54
CA LEU A 66 0.04 -13.99 -0.64
C LEU A 66 1.00 -14.04 -1.83
N GLN A 67 0.93 -13.01 -2.67
CA GLN A 67 1.93 -12.72 -3.69
C GLN A 67 2.43 -11.29 -3.49
N GLN A 68 3.75 -11.13 -3.52
CA GLN A 68 4.40 -9.83 -3.45
C GLN A 68 4.98 -9.48 -4.80
N ASN A 69 4.90 -8.20 -5.15
CA ASN A 69 5.41 -7.65 -6.39
C ASN A 69 6.42 -6.53 -6.08
N ASP A 70 7.42 -6.36 -6.94
CA ASP A 70 8.37 -5.26 -6.83
C ASP A 70 7.77 -3.95 -7.38
N TYR A 71 8.18 -2.80 -6.83
CA TYR A 71 7.77 -1.48 -7.34
C TYR A 71 8.20 -1.24 -8.79
N ALA A 72 9.32 -1.83 -9.20
CA ALA A 72 9.92 -1.61 -10.51
C ALA A 72 9.16 -2.21 -11.71
N LEU A 73 8.12 -3.04 -11.47
CA LEU A 73 7.39 -3.70 -12.54
C LEU A 73 6.10 -2.94 -12.88
N ALA A 74 6.01 -2.43 -14.12
CA ALA A 74 4.84 -1.72 -14.64
C ALA A 74 3.63 -2.65 -14.97
N GLU A 75 3.79 -3.96 -14.85
CA GLU A 75 2.85 -4.97 -15.33
C GLU A 75 1.88 -5.47 -14.24
N ASP A 76 1.39 -4.57 -13.39
CA ASP A 76 0.53 -4.95 -12.26
C ASP A 76 -0.76 -5.67 -12.71
N VAL A 77 -1.29 -5.34 -13.89
CA VAL A 77 -2.52 -5.96 -14.42
C VAL A 77 -2.29 -7.38 -14.90
N ASP A 78 -1.26 -7.61 -15.70
CA ASP A 78 -0.95 -8.93 -16.24
C ASP A 78 -0.57 -9.89 -15.12
N MET A 79 0.16 -9.39 -14.13
CA MET A 79 0.47 -10.16 -12.93
C MET A 79 -0.78 -10.50 -12.12
N LEU A 80 -1.69 -9.53 -11.95
CA LEU A 80 -2.98 -9.77 -11.30
C LEU A 80 -3.77 -10.87 -12.01
N ILE A 81 -3.88 -10.78 -13.34
CA ILE A 81 -4.59 -11.76 -14.17
C ILE A 81 -3.96 -13.15 -14.04
N SER A 82 -2.65 -13.23 -14.15
CA SER A 82 -1.90 -14.48 -14.01
C SER A 82 -2.09 -15.09 -12.63
N PHE A 83 -1.96 -14.29 -11.57
CA PHE A 83 -2.14 -14.73 -10.20
C PHE A 83 -3.53 -15.28 -9.92
N VAL A 84 -4.59 -14.57 -10.39
CA VAL A 84 -5.97 -15.02 -10.26
C VAL A 84 -6.19 -16.37 -10.93
N LYS A 85 -5.71 -16.53 -12.18
CA LYS A 85 -5.90 -17.75 -12.98
C LYS A 85 -5.08 -18.91 -12.45
N GLU A 86 -3.78 -18.73 -12.20
CA GLU A 86 -2.89 -19.80 -11.74
C GLU A 86 -3.29 -20.35 -10.37
N LYS A 87 -3.65 -19.47 -9.44
CA LYS A 87 -4.03 -19.86 -8.08
C LYS A 87 -5.52 -20.14 -7.93
N ARG A 88 -6.30 -20.00 -9.01
CA ARG A 88 -7.77 -20.21 -9.03
C ARG A 88 -8.42 -19.47 -7.88
N LEU A 89 -8.17 -18.16 -7.79
CA LEU A 89 -8.68 -17.32 -6.73
C LEU A 89 -10.20 -17.13 -6.86
N GLN A 90 -10.90 -17.04 -5.75
CA GLN A 90 -12.33 -16.67 -5.70
C GLN A 90 -12.53 -15.18 -5.47
N GLY A 91 -11.52 -14.49 -4.96
CA GLY A 91 -11.50 -13.06 -4.74
C GLY A 91 -10.08 -12.61 -4.44
N ILE A 92 -9.81 -11.32 -4.56
CA ILE A 92 -8.48 -10.76 -4.37
C ILE A 92 -8.53 -9.40 -3.68
N ILE A 93 -7.55 -9.16 -2.79
CA ILE A 93 -7.25 -7.85 -2.21
C ILE A 93 -5.90 -7.41 -2.77
N CYS A 94 -5.84 -6.22 -3.38
CA CYS A 94 -4.62 -5.58 -3.83
C CYS A 94 -4.22 -4.49 -2.83
N LEU A 95 -3.04 -4.63 -2.23
CA LEU A 95 -2.45 -3.66 -1.31
C LEU A 95 -1.50 -2.75 -2.09
N GLY A 96 -1.98 -1.54 -2.41
CA GLY A 96 -1.31 -0.65 -3.34
C GLY A 96 -1.40 -1.16 -4.78
N GLY A 97 -0.60 -0.57 -5.65
CA GLY A 97 -0.50 -0.94 -7.07
C GLY A 97 -0.54 0.28 -7.97
N ASN A 98 0.08 0.15 -9.13
CA ASN A 98 0.01 1.12 -10.19
C ASN A 98 -0.82 0.53 -11.35
N PHE A 99 -2.04 1.01 -11.49
CA PHE A 99 -2.99 0.51 -12.48
C PHE A 99 -3.13 1.47 -13.67
N ILE A 100 -2.01 2.04 -14.14
CA ILE A 100 -2.01 3.04 -15.24
C ILE A 100 -2.46 2.43 -16.57
N ASP A 101 -2.04 1.22 -16.86
CA ASP A 101 -2.29 0.52 -18.12
C ASP A 101 -3.57 -0.33 -18.11
N VAL A 102 -4.40 -0.16 -17.09
CA VAL A 102 -5.69 -0.86 -17.00
C VAL A 102 -6.66 -0.29 -18.02
N THR A 103 -7.25 -1.17 -18.81
CA THR A 103 -8.38 -0.85 -19.68
C THR A 103 -9.71 -1.11 -18.99
N GLU A 104 -10.81 -0.53 -19.49
CA GLU A 104 -12.16 -0.72 -18.91
C GLU A 104 -12.53 -2.19 -18.69
N ASN A 105 -12.06 -3.10 -19.54
CA ASN A 105 -12.41 -4.53 -19.50
C ASN A 105 -11.40 -5.40 -18.72
N SER A 106 -10.32 -4.83 -18.20
CA SER A 106 -9.25 -5.63 -17.60
C SER A 106 -9.71 -6.42 -16.36
N PHE A 107 -10.60 -5.86 -15.56
CA PHE A 107 -11.14 -6.50 -14.37
C PHE A 107 -12.40 -7.32 -14.61
N GLU A 108 -13.26 -6.94 -15.58
CA GLU A 108 -14.50 -7.66 -15.90
C GLU A 108 -14.23 -9.10 -16.33
N ASN A 109 -13.12 -9.33 -17.06
CA ASN A 109 -12.73 -10.65 -17.54
C ASN A 109 -12.19 -11.59 -16.44
N LEU A 110 -11.98 -11.11 -15.22
CA LEU A 110 -11.52 -11.95 -14.12
C LEU A 110 -12.68 -12.73 -13.46
N GLY A 111 -13.90 -12.22 -13.51
CA GLY A 111 -15.10 -12.89 -13.00
C GLY A 111 -15.08 -13.15 -11.49
N ILE A 112 -14.27 -12.44 -10.73
CA ILE A 112 -14.14 -12.53 -9.28
C ILE A 112 -14.16 -11.14 -8.64
N PRO A 113 -14.60 -11.01 -7.38
CA PRO A 113 -14.52 -9.76 -6.64
C PRO A 113 -13.06 -9.29 -6.45
N ILE A 114 -12.84 -7.98 -6.68
CA ILE A 114 -11.55 -7.31 -6.53
C ILE A 114 -11.73 -6.16 -5.54
N VAL A 115 -10.93 -6.13 -4.50
CA VAL A 115 -10.84 -5.00 -3.55
C VAL A 115 -9.45 -4.41 -3.61
N ILE A 116 -9.36 -3.11 -3.89
CA ILE A 116 -8.09 -2.39 -3.95
C ILE A 116 -7.97 -1.50 -2.70
N THR A 117 -6.84 -1.55 -2.03
CA THR A 117 -6.58 -0.72 -0.86
C THR A 117 -5.48 0.29 -1.13
N SER A 118 -5.53 1.42 -0.42
CA SER A 118 -4.56 2.52 -0.56
C SER A 118 -4.51 3.12 -1.97
N VAL A 119 -5.59 2.97 -2.73
CA VAL A 119 -5.83 3.64 -4.00
C VAL A 119 -7.31 4.01 -4.02
N SER A 120 -7.63 5.29 -4.08
CA SER A 120 -9.03 5.74 -3.99
C SER A 120 -9.83 5.45 -5.24
N THR A 121 -9.24 5.60 -6.42
CA THR A 121 -9.90 5.28 -7.71
C THR A 121 -8.89 5.01 -8.81
N ILE A 122 -9.27 4.16 -9.77
CA ILE A 122 -8.53 3.95 -11.01
C ILE A 122 -9.27 4.70 -12.11
N SER A 123 -8.64 5.71 -12.70
CA SER A 123 -9.30 6.67 -13.59
C SER A 123 -9.86 6.08 -14.89
N LYS A 124 -9.35 4.92 -15.34
CA LYS A 124 -9.71 4.27 -16.61
C LYS A 124 -10.60 3.05 -16.46
N VAL A 125 -10.99 2.67 -15.25
CA VAL A 125 -11.83 1.50 -15.00
C VAL A 125 -13.17 1.92 -14.43
N GLY A 126 -14.25 1.35 -14.95
CA GLY A 126 -15.59 1.58 -14.43
C GLY A 126 -15.69 1.21 -12.95
N LYS A 127 -16.26 2.08 -12.14
CA LYS A 127 -16.41 1.87 -10.68
C LYS A 127 -17.21 0.61 -10.33
N GLY A 128 -17.94 0.03 -11.30
CA GLY A 128 -18.66 -1.23 -11.15
C GLY A 128 -17.80 -2.49 -11.22
N SER A 129 -16.53 -2.39 -11.66
CA SER A 129 -15.67 -3.56 -11.90
C SER A 129 -14.77 -3.93 -10.71
N TYR A 130 -14.68 -3.08 -9.70
CA TYR A 130 -13.88 -3.29 -8.49
C TYR A 130 -14.42 -2.48 -7.31
N SER A 131 -13.97 -2.83 -6.11
CA SER A 131 -14.19 -2.04 -4.90
C SER A 131 -12.89 -1.44 -4.41
N SER A 132 -12.96 -0.34 -3.67
CA SER A 132 -11.76 0.26 -3.06
C SER A 132 -12.01 0.68 -1.61
N VAL A 133 -10.95 0.62 -0.80
CA VAL A 133 -10.92 1.12 0.58
C VAL A 133 -9.64 1.90 0.79
N GLY A 134 -9.75 3.16 1.19
CA GLY A 134 -8.58 4.03 1.33
C GLY A 134 -8.86 5.27 2.17
N ILE A 135 -8.00 6.26 2.02
CA ILE A 135 -8.16 7.61 2.56
C ILE A 135 -8.23 8.61 1.42
N ASP A 136 -8.61 9.83 1.72
CA ASP A 136 -8.44 10.96 0.81
C ASP A 136 -6.99 11.45 0.85
N ASP A 137 -6.15 10.90 -0.05
CA ASP A 137 -4.72 11.21 -0.13
C ASP A 137 -4.46 12.69 -0.51
N VAL A 138 -5.33 13.30 -1.32
CA VAL A 138 -5.23 14.72 -1.67
C VAL A 138 -5.42 15.57 -0.43
N LYS A 139 -6.52 15.34 0.31
CA LYS A 139 -6.82 16.08 1.53
C LYS A 139 -5.75 15.86 2.61
N ALA A 140 -5.28 14.63 2.79
CA ALA A 140 -4.25 14.30 3.78
C ALA A 140 -2.92 14.99 3.49
N ALA A 141 -2.49 15.03 2.22
CA ALA A 141 -1.28 15.72 1.80
C ALA A 141 -1.42 17.24 1.86
N TYR A 142 -2.60 17.76 1.51
CA TYR A 142 -2.94 19.16 1.71
C TYR A 142 -2.80 19.56 3.19
N ASP A 143 -3.39 18.79 4.10
CA ASP A 143 -3.33 19.07 5.53
C ASP A 143 -1.90 19.00 6.09
N ALA A 144 -1.10 18.03 5.63
CA ALA A 144 0.32 17.92 5.97
C ALA A 144 1.12 19.14 5.51
N THR A 145 0.87 19.60 4.28
CA THR A 145 1.54 20.77 3.71
C THR A 145 1.12 22.05 4.42
N GLN A 146 -0.17 22.21 4.72
CA GLN A 146 -0.68 23.32 5.52
C GLN A 146 -0.06 23.34 6.93
N TYR A 147 0.17 22.17 7.53
CA TYR A 147 0.85 22.08 8.82
C TYR A 147 2.30 22.61 8.72
N ILE A 148 3.05 22.23 7.68
CA ILE A 148 4.41 22.72 7.42
C ILE A 148 4.40 24.25 7.26
N ILE A 149 3.50 24.79 6.45
CA ILE A 149 3.38 26.24 6.20
C ILE A 149 3.01 26.99 7.50
N LYS A 150 2.06 26.47 8.30
CA LYS A 150 1.67 27.05 9.59
C LYS A 150 2.81 27.05 10.62
N LYS A 151 3.81 26.18 10.47
CA LYS A 151 5.04 26.20 11.28
C LYS A 151 6.05 27.25 10.81
N GLY A 152 5.75 28.02 9.77
CA GLY A 152 6.54 29.13 9.28
C GLY A 152 7.47 28.81 8.12
N HIS A 153 7.44 27.57 7.59
CA HIS A 153 8.26 27.18 6.45
C HIS A 153 7.73 27.81 5.15
N LYS A 154 8.65 28.41 4.38
CA LYS A 154 8.37 29.02 3.06
C LYS A 154 9.14 28.37 1.92
N LYS A 155 10.26 27.70 2.24
CA LYS A 155 11.07 26.94 1.28
C LYS A 155 10.91 25.46 1.60
N ILE A 156 10.04 24.82 0.83
CA ILE A 156 9.52 23.47 1.08
C ILE A 156 9.82 22.62 -0.15
N ALA A 157 10.32 21.40 0.06
CA ALA A 157 10.46 20.40 -0.98
C ALA A 157 9.57 19.20 -0.69
N MET A 158 9.22 18.44 -1.74
CA MET A 158 8.46 17.21 -1.61
C MET A 158 9.26 16.03 -2.17
N MET A 159 9.35 14.95 -1.40
CA MET A 159 9.89 13.67 -1.82
C MET A 159 8.74 12.78 -2.29
N ILE A 160 8.68 12.48 -3.59
CA ILE A 160 7.67 11.62 -4.22
C ILE A 160 8.25 10.22 -4.51
N GLY A 161 7.38 9.25 -4.84
CA GLY A 161 7.79 7.92 -5.29
C GLY A 161 8.43 7.98 -6.67
N GLU A 162 7.63 7.88 -7.69
CA GLU A 162 8.07 7.90 -9.08
C GLU A 162 7.49 9.12 -9.83
N LYS A 163 8.24 9.65 -10.79
CA LYS A 163 7.81 10.84 -11.55
C LYS A 163 6.54 10.60 -12.37
N ASN A 164 6.34 9.38 -12.85
CA ASN A 164 5.20 9.00 -13.69
C ASN A 164 4.18 8.13 -12.93
N ASP A 165 4.21 8.16 -11.59
CA ASP A 165 3.21 7.49 -10.77
C ASP A 165 1.94 8.37 -10.72
N PHE A 166 0.94 8.03 -11.54
CA PHE A 166 -0.38 8.67 -11.54
C PHE A 166 -1.31 8.11 -10.45
N GLY A 167 -0.76 7.31 -9.52
CA GLY A 167 -1.43 6.80 -8.34
C GLY A 167 -1.21 7.69 -7.11
N ILE A 168 -0.66 7.09 -6.06
CA ILE A 168 -0.47 7.72 -4.75
C ILE A 168 0.44 8.95 -4.80
N SER A 169 1.55 8.90 -5.56
CA SER A 169 2.44 10.06 -5.71
C SER A 169 1.69 11.26 -6.28
N TRP A 170 0.87 11.04 -7.31
CA TRP A 170 0.10 12.11 -7.94
C TRP A 170 -0.97 12.71 -7.01
N TRP A 171 -1.71 11.88 -6.28
CA TRP A 171 -2.74 12.37 -5.36
C TRP A 171 -2.13 13.20 -4.23
N ARG A 172 -1.05 12.70 -3.60
CA ARG A 172 -0.36 13.44 -2.54
C ARG A 172 0.31 14.69 -3.06
N TYR A 173 0.91 14.66 -4.27
CA TYR A 173 1.44 15.83 -4.94
C TYR A 173 0.35 16.87 -5.24
N SER A 174 -0.83 16.44 -5.68
CA SER A 174 -1.94 17.36 -5.94
C SER A 174 -2.36 18.14 -4.68
N GLY A 175 -2.45 17.47 -3.53
CA GLY A 175 -2.72 18.14 -2.26
C GLY A 175 -1.61 19.10 -1.82
N PHE A 176 -0.35 18.73 -2.05
CA PHE A 176 0.81 19.61 -1.82
C PHE A 176 0.71 20.89 -2.66
N VAL A 177 0.46 20.75 -3.96
CA VAL A 177 0.32 21.89 -4.89
C VAL A 177 -0.85 22.80 -4.52
N GLU A 178 -1.99 22.22 -4.13
CA GLU A 178 -3.16 22.99 -3.71
C GLU A 178 -2.83 23.84 -2.47
N ALA A 179 -2.20 23.25 -1.46
CA ALA A 179 -1.80 23.98 -0.26
C ALA A 179 -0.78 25.09 -0.53
N LEU A 180 0.19 24.85 -1.42
CA LEU A 180 1.16 25.89 -1.83
C LEU A 180 0.48 27.06 -2.53
N LYS A 181 -0.43 26.80 -3.47
CA LYS A 181 -1.15 27.84 -4.21
C LYS A 181 -1.98 28.72 -3.28
N GLU A 182 -2.70 28.14 -2.35
CA GLU A 182 -3.52 28.91 -1.39
C GLU A 182 -2.69 29.81 -0.47
N ASN A 183 -1.41 29.50 -0.30
CA ASN A 183 -0.51 30.29 0.56
C ASN A 183 0.48 31.17 -0.21
N ASN A 184 0.32 31.34 -1.54
CA ASN A 184 1.20 32.09 -2.43
C ASN A 184 2.68 31.60 -2.36
N LEU A 185 2.88 30.28 -2.42
CA LEU A 185 4.18 29.60 -2.35
C LEU A 185 4.43 28.73 -3.57
N GLU A 186 3.88 29.10 -4.73
CA GLU A 186 3.93 28.33 -5.99
C GLU A 186 5.36 28.08 -6.48
N GLU A 187 6.32 28.89 -6.08
CA GLU A 187 7.74 28.68 -6.40
C GLU A 187 8.30 27.36 -5.84
N ASN A 188 7.59 26.69 -4.90
CA ASN A 188 7.99 25.40 -4.35
C ASN A 188 7.43 24.20 -5.12
N ILE A 189 6.54 24.41 -6.09
CA ILE A 189 5.87 23.31 -6.81
C ILE A 189 6.87 22.38 -7.51
N ASP A 190 7.95 22.92 -8.03
CA ASP A 190 9.01 22.19 -8.73
C ASP A 190 10.13 21.69 -7.80
N ASN A 191 10.04 21.94 -6.49
CA ASN A 191 10.99 21.44 -5.49
C ASN A 191 10.71 19.96 -5.19
N LEU A 192 10.97 19.10 -6.17
CA LEU A 192 10.67 17.68 -6.12
C LEU A 192 11.93 16.82 -6.05
N LEU A 193 11.90 15.83 -5.17
CA LEU A 193 12.87 14.75 -5.06
C LEU A 193 12.17 13.42 -5.41
N ILE A 194 12.88 12.50 -6.05
CA ILE A 194 12.33 11.20 -6.45
C ILE A 194 13.00 10.12 -5.62
N GLY A 195 12.23 9.50 -4.73
CA GLY A 195 12.72 8.51 -3.78
C GLY A 195 12.41 7.06 -4.15
N ASN A 196 11.62 6.81 -5.22
CA ASN A 196 11.25 5.48 -5.73
C ASN A 196 10.74 4.52 -4.62
N TYR A 197 10.09 5.04 -3.58
CA TYR A 197 9.67 4.29 -2.40
C TYR A 197 10.82 3.53 -1.70
N ASP A 198 12.07 3.94 -1.92
CA ASP A 198 13.27 3.34 -1.38
C ASP A 198 14.01 4.30 -0.43
N THR A 199 14.39 3.82 0.75
CA THR A 199 15.06 4.62 1.78
C THR A 199 16.45 5.07 1.34
N ARG A 200 17.20 4.23 0.62
CA ARG A 200 18.56 4.55 0.18
C ARG A 200 18.53 5.57 -0.94
N ILE A 201 17.62 5.43 -1.90
CA ILE A 201 17.44 6.41 -2.99
C ILE A 201 17.02 7.75 -2.38
N ALA A 202 16.05 7.75 -1.46
CA ALA A 202 15.62 8.96 -0.76
C ALA A 202 16.78 9.64 -0.01
N TYR A 203 17.67 8.86 0.62
CA TYR A 203 18.86 9.37 1.27
C TYR A 203 19.84 10.04 0.29
N GLU A 204 20.19 9.36 -0.81
CA GLU A 204 21.16 9.88 -1.79
C GLU A 204 20.62 11.13 -2.51
N GLU A 205 19.37 11.10 -2.94
CA GLU A 205 18.70 12.23 -3.57
C GLU A 205 18.62 13.45 -2.62
N THR A 206 18.30 13.23 -1.36
CA THR A 206 18.26 14.32 -0.37
C THR A 206 19.65 14.94 -0.16
N LYS A 207 20.70 14.12 -0.05
CA LYS A 207 22.07 14.66 0.09
C LYS A 207 22.52 15.51 -1.08
N LYS A 208 22.17 15.09 -2.29
CA LYS A 208 22.46 15.83 -3.51
C LYS A 208 21.66 17.12 -3.53
N TYR A 209 20.35 17.02 -3.35
CA TYR A 209 19.41 18.14 -3.47
C TYR A 209 19.72 19.27 -2.48
N LEU A 210 19.98 18.95 -1.20
CA LEU A 210 20.26 19.95 -0.18
C LEU A 210 21.60 20.70 -0.37
N LYS A 211 22.55 20.10 -1.08
CA LYS A 211 23.79 20.80 -1.46
C LYS A 211 23.55 21.86 -2.53
N GLU A 212 22.62 21.59 -3.44
CA GLU A 212 22.24 22.49 -4.55
C GLU A 212 21.19 23.52 -4.11
N ASN A 213 20.40 23.20 -3.07
CA ASN A 213 19.27 24.01 -2.56
C ASN A 213 19.38 24.22 -1.04
N PRO A 214 20.38 25.01 -0.57
CA PRO A 214 20.66 25.18 0.84
C PRO A 214 19.61 26.02 1.60
N ASP A 215 18.69 26.66 0.91
CA ASP A 215 17.61 27.47 1.45
C ASP A 215 16.35 26.67 1.83
N ILE A 216 16.28 25.39 1.46
CA ILE A 216 15.19 24.49 1.85
C ILE A 216 15.17 24.33 3.38
N THR A 217 14.00 24.52 3.96
CA THR A 217 13.78 24.43 5.41
C THR A 217 12.85 23.29 5.84
N ALA A 218 12.12 22.70 4.91
CA ALA A 218 11.25 21.55 5.18
C ALA A 218 11.18 20.59 3.98
N ILE A 219 11.09 19.31 4.28
CA ILE A 219 10.85 18.25 3.27
C ILE A 219 9.65 17.43 3.71
N PHE A 220 8.63 17.36 2.84
CA PHE A 220 7.50 16.45 2.96
C PHE A 220 7.78 15.19 2.14
N ALA A 221 7.96 14.06 2.81
CA ALA A 221 8.12 12.76 2.16
C ALA A 221 6.78 12.00 2.15
N ILE A 222 6.38 11.50 0.99
CA ILE A 222 5.09 10.80 0.84
C ILE A 222 5.05 9.40 1.47
N SER A 223 6.10 8.95 2.14
CA SER A 223 6.08 7.77 3.00
C SER A 223 7.07 7.92 4.15
N ASP A 224 6.79 7.30 5.27
CA ASP A 224 7.68 7.27 6.43
C ASP A 224 8.99 6.55 6.12
N PHE A 225 8.94 5.55 5.24
CA PHE A 225 10.12 4.81 4.84
C PHE A 225 11.12 5.70 4.10
N MET A 226 10.65 6.54 3.17
CA MET A 226 11.49 7.55 2.54
C MET A 226 11.88 8.68 3.51
N ALA A 227 10.97 9.08 4.42
CA ALA A 227 11.27 10.10 5.42
C ALA A 227 12.47 9.73 6.30
N THR A 228 12.68 8.44 6.60
CA THR A 228 13.89 8.00 7.33
C THR A 228 15.17 8.20 6.53
N GLY A 229 15.13 7.99 5.21
CA GLY A 229 16.26 8.30 4.31
C GLY A 229 16.56 9.79 4.27
N VAL A 230 15.53 10.63 4.14
CA VAL A 230 15.62 12.10 4.22
C VAL A 230 16.26 12.52 5.55
N ALA A 231 15.73 12.02 6.66
CA ALA A 231 16.21 12.34 8.00
C ALA A 231 17.69 11.96 8.19
N LYS A 232 18.08 10.76 7.73
CA LYS A 232 19.48 10.31 7.77
C LYS A 232 20.40 11.21 6.95
N ALA A 233 19.97 11.62 5.75
CA ALA A 233 20.73 12.50 4.87
C ALA A 233 21.00 13.87 5.53
N ILE A 234 19.98 14.46 6.17
CA ILE A 234 20.08 15.71 6.92
C ILE A 234 21.13 15.59 8.02
N CYS A 235 21.06 14.52 8.83
CA CYS A 235 22.03 14.28 9.91
C CYS A 235 23.46 14.11 9.38
N ASP A 236 23.66 13.39 8.27
CA ASP A 236 24.99 13.16 7.69
C ASP A 236 25.58 14.40 7.02
N LEU A 237 24.77 15.39 6.69
CA LEU A 237 25.20 16.73 6.27
C LEU A 237 25.54 17.64 7.47
N GLY A 238 25.44 17.14 8.70
CA GLY A 238 25.70 17.92 9.93
C GLY A 238 24.54 18.84 10.32
N LEU A 239 23.38 18.71 9.67
CA LEU A 239 22.20 19.51 9.95
C LEU A 239 21.31 18.82 11.01
N LYS A 240 20.47 19.59 11.70
CA LYS A 240 19.61 19.12 12.77
C LYS A 240 18.16 19.08 12.31
N ILE A 241 17.55 17.91 12.41
CA ILE A 241 16.11 17.71 12.13
C ILE A 241 15.28 18.55 13.09
N GLY A 242 14.27 19.24 12.55
CA GLY A 242 13.36 20.10 13.31
C GLY A 242 13.94 21.45 13.74
N LYS A 243 15.25 21.67 13.54
CA LYS A 243 15.91 22.95 13.81
C LYS A 243 16.37 23.63 12.52
N ASP A 244 17.16 22.92 11.71
CA ASP A 244 17.68 23.44 10.45
C ASP A 244 16.75 23.03 9.29
N ILE A 245 16.29 21.78 9.28
CA ILE A 245 15.33 21.25 8.29
C ILE A 245 14.29 20.42 9.02
N SER A 246 13.03 20.71 8.78
CA SER A 246 11.88 19.89 9.24
C SER A 246 11.59 18.76 8.27
N VAL A 247 11.22 17.60 8.80
CA VAL A 247 10.80 16.42 8.01
C VAL A 247 9.39 16.05 8.42
N VAL A 248 8.52 15.89 7.42
CA VAL A 248 7.18 15.32 7.60
C VAL A 248 7.07 14.08 6.72
N GLY A 249 6.64 12.98 7.31
CA GLY A 249 6.39 11.72 6.64
C GLY A 249 4.90 11.49 6.35
N PHE A 250 4.59 10.29 5.91
CA PHE A 250 3.26 9.82 5.65
C PHE A 250 3.20 8.32 5.94
N ASP A 251 2.13 7.80 6.51
CA ASP A 251 1.73 6.43 6.84
C ASP A 251 1.50 6.20 8.34
N GLY A 252 2.18 6.93 9.23
CA GLY A 252 2.13 6.72 10.67
C GLY A 252 2.73 5.38 11.08
N MET A 253 3.94 5.10 10.59
CA MET A 253 4.67 3.87 10.91
C MET A 253 5.44 4.03 12.23
N ASP A 254 5.63 2.93 12.95
CA ASP A 254 6.39 2.90 14.21
C ASP A 254 7.81 3.46 14.04
N ILE A 255 8.44 3.24 12.88
CA ILE A 255 9.77 3.77 12.60
C ILE A 255 9.85 5.30 12.72
N SER A 256 8.76 6.00 12.42
CA SER A 256 8.70 7.46 12.53
C SER A 256 8.63 7.91 13.99
N GLU A 257 7.90 7.18 14.83
CA GLU A 257 7.80 7.44 16.27
C GLU A 257 9.12 7.14 17.00
N PHE A 258 9.76 6.01 16.64
CA PHE A 258 11.01 5.56 17.29
C PHE A 258 12.28 6.10 16.65
N TYR A 259 12.18 6.91 15.59
CA TYR A 259 13.32 7.68 15.09
C TYR A 259 13.75 8.74 16.12
N ASN A 260 15.02 9.17 16.13
CA ASN A 260 15.48 10.17 17.07
C ASN A 260 16.14 11.38 16.35
N PRO A 261 15.51 12.57 16.36
CA PRO A 261 14.19 12.89 16.94
C PRO A 261 13.05 12.22 16.15
N GLY A 262 11.89 12.00 16.81
CA GLY A 262 10.69 11.44 16.16
C GLY A 262 10.26 12.26 14.96
N ILE A 263 9.86 11.59 13.88
CA ILE A 263 9.42 12.22 12.62
C ILE A 263 7.90 12.47 12.68
N THR A 264 7.51 13.72 12.46
CA THR A 264 6.08 14.06 12.28
C THR A 264 5.54 13.35 11.04
N THR A 265 4.37 12.73 11.15
CA THR A 265 3.80 11.94 10.04
C THR A 265 2.28 12.02 9.99
N VAL A 266 1.71 11.82 8.80
CA VAL A 266 0.28 11.58 8.59
C VAL A 266 -0.03 10.13 8.95
N LYS A 267 -0.86 9.90 9.96
CA LYS A 267 -1.21 8.55 10.41
C LYS A 267 -2.40 8.00 9.64
N GLN A 268 -2.18 6.95 8.86
CA GLN A 268 -3.25 6.21 8.20
C GLN A 268 -3.90 5.18 9.15
N PRO A 269 -5.22 4.97 9.10
CA PRO A 269 -5.92 3.97 9.91
C PRO A 269 -5.75 2.56 9.29
N LYS A 270 -4.52 2.04 9.21
CA LYS A 270 -4.14 0.80 8.51
C LYS A 270 -5.00 -0.40 8.90
N ARG A 271 -5.20 -0.59 10.21
CA ARG A 271 -6.01 -1.70 10.73
C ARG A 271 -7.48 -1.61 10.27
N GLU A 272 -8.05 -0.41 10.27
CA GLU A 272 -9.44 -0.19 9.84
C GLU A 272 -9.59 -0.41 8.33
N ILE A 273 -8.65 0.11 7.53
CA ILE A 273 -8.61 -0.12 6.08
C ILE A 273 -8.54 -1.63 5.80
N ALA A 274 -7.66 -2.37 6.47
CA ALA A 274 -7.51 -3.80 6.29
C ALA A 274 -8.80 -4.57 6.66
N LEU A 275 -9.43 -4.24 7.80
CA LEU A 275 -10.67 -4.87 8.23
C LEU A 275 -11.80 -4.61 7.25
N LYS A 276 -12.01 -3.34 6.86
CA LYS A 276 -13.03 -2.99 5.87
C LYS A 276 -12.81 -3.67 4.52
N SER A 277 -11.55 -3.81 4.09
CA SER A 277 -11.23 -4.47 2.82
C SER A 277 -11.59 -5.93 2.81
N ILE A 278 -11.27 -6.68 3.87
CA ILE A 278 -11.61 -8.12 3.92
C ILE A 278 -13.10 -8.35 4.17
N GLU A 279 -13.76 -7.53 4.98
CA GLU A 279 -15.20 -7.58 5.19
C GLU A 279 -15.95 -7.33 3.88
N LEU A 280 -15.57 -6.27 3.15
CA LEU A 280 -16.15 -5.96 1.85
C LEU A 280 -15.93 -7.09 0.84
N LEU A 281 -14.74 -7.71 0.81
CA LEU A 281 -14.49 -8.87 -0.05
C LEU A 281 -15.41 -10.05 0.31
N PHE A 282 -15.61 -10.33 1.59
CA PHE A 282 -16.51 -11.41 2.01
C PHE A 282 -17.97 -11.15 1.64
N ASP A 283 -18.44 -9.91 1.76
CA ASP A 283 -19.80 -9.52 1.38
C ASP A 283 -20.01 -9.65 -0.13
N LEU A 284 -19.03 -9.25 -0.94
CA LEU A 284 -19.04 -9.45 -2.39
C LEU A 284 -19.07 -10.93 -2.77
N LEU A 285 -18.29 -11.78 -2.09
CA LEU A 285 -18.25 -13.23 -2.31
C LEU A 285 -19.56 -13.94 -1.97
N LYS A 286 -20.36 -13.37 -1.06
CA LYS A 286 -21.68 -13.88 -0.71
C LYS A 286 -22.79 -13.30 -1.59
N GLY A 287 -22.50 -12.27 -2.39
CA GLY A 287 -23.50 -11.51 -3.15
C GLY A 287 -24.39 -10.61 -2.27
N GLU A 288 -23.90 -10.23 -1.08
CA GLU A 288 -24.64 -9.40 -0.12
C GLU A 288 -24.50 -7.90 -0.42
N CYS A 289 -23.59 -7.50 -1.30
CA CYS A 289 -23.42 -6.11 -1.74
C CYS A 289 -22.89 -6.00 -3.17
N GLU A 290 -23.01 -4.81 -3.74
CA GLU A 290 -22.35 -4.40 -4.98
C GLU A 290 -20.99 -3.75 -4.67
N ASN A 291 -20.19 -3.46 -5.73
CA ASN A 291 -18.91 -2.78 -5.58
C ASN A 291 -19.07 -1.41 -4.92
N LYS A 292 -18.19 -1.10 -3.97
CA LYS A 292 -18.18 0.13 -3.16
C LYS A 292 -16.79 0.76 -3.11
N HIS A 293 -16.77 2.08 -2.93
CA HIS A 293 -15.54 2.87 -2.77
C HIS A 293 -15.63 3.63 -1.43
N LEU A 294 -14.86 3.16 -0.44
CA LEU A 294 -14.93 3.57 0.97
C LEU A 294 -13.66 4.34 1.38
#